data_a3614c6719b52fe043200f8f722b16f7
#
_entry.id   a3614c6719b52fe043200f8f722b16f7
#
_cell.length_a   1.000
_cell.length_b   1.000
_cell.length_c   1.000
_cell.angle_alpha   90.00
_cell.angle_beta   90.00
_cell.angle_gamma   90.00
#
_symmetry.space_group_name_H-M   'P 1'
#
loop_
_entity.id
_entity.type
_entity.pdbx_description
1 polymer ?
#
loop_
_entity_poly.entity_id
_entity_poly.type
_entity_poly.pdbx_seq_one_letter_code
_entity_poly.pdbx_strand_id
1 'polypeptide(L)'
;MIASPGSLHEVLAHHAVDFWLCGEDLPQPDNRVTVDSDGRIHLALDEGNNIEGLRRLRHKLQEMLSELGMHPHRLLDHSVYLHKGMPIGATAHQAGTVRFGTDPASSALDVNCKAHEVDNLYVVDTSFFPSIGAVNPALTAMANAIRVGEHLLSRLG
;
A
#
# COMPACT_ATOMS: atom_id res chain seq x y z
N MET A 1 19.48 -21.52 35.37
CA MET A 1 18.22 -20.79 35.46
C MET A 1 17.89 -20.36 34.04
N ILE A 2 16.93 -21.00 33.39
CA ILE A 2 16.50 -20.62 32.04
C ILE A 2 15.63 -19.38 32.25
N ALA A 3 16.04 -18.25 31.67
CA ALA A 3 15.25 -17.01 31.71
C ALA A 3 13.84 -17.29 31.15
N SER A 4 12.82 -16.80 31.84
CA SER A 4 11.44 -16.95 31.36
C SER A 4 11.25 -16.25 30.04
N PRO A 5 10.34 -16.68 29.12
CA PRO A 5 10.09 -16.01 27.88
C PRO A 5 9.79 -14.50 28.02
N GLY A 6 9.25 -14.07 29.15
CA GLY A 6 9.01 -12.67 29.49
C GLY A 6 10.27 -11.82 29.59
N SER A 7 11.38 -12.39 30.09
CA SER A 7 12.64 -11.63 30.22
C SER A 7 13.31 -11.34 28.88
N LEU A 8 13.18 -12.21 27.89
CA LEU A 8 13.71 -11.94 26.54
C LEU A 8 12.89 -10.88 25.82
N HIS A 9 11.56 -10.93 25.92
CA HIS A 9 10.69 -9.89 25.34
C HIS A 9 10.94 -8.51 25.95
N GLU A 10 11.15 -8.47 27.28
CA GLU A 10 11.45 -7.24 27.99
C GLU A 10 12.80 -6.64 27.57
N VAL A 11 13.84 -7.47 27.42
CA VAL A 11 15.13 -7.03 26.90
C VAL A 11 15.01 -6.51 25.48
N LEU A 12 14.29 -7.20 24.59
CA LEU A 12 14.07 -6.75 23.21
C LEU A 12 13.29 -5.44 23.18
N ALA A 13 12.23 -5.31 23.98
CA ALA A 13 11.42 -4.09 24.02
C ALA A 13 12.19 -2.84 24.47
N HIS A 14 13.19 -3.01 25.33
CA HIS A 14 14.03 -1.91 25.82
C HIS A 14 15.24 -1.59 24.94
N HIS A 15 15.63 -2.48 24.02
CA HIS A 15 16.87 -2.36 23.24
C HIS A 15 16.66 -2.44 21.73
N ALA A 16 15.44 -2.54 21.27
CA ALA A 16 15.10 -2.59 19.85
C ALA A 16 14.21 -1.42 19.44
N VAL A 17 14.41 -0.94 18.22
CA VAL A 17 13.54 0.03 17.54
C VAL A 17 13.09 -0.61 16.24
N ASP A 18 11.80 -0.71 16.05
CA ASP A 18 11.20 -1.28 14.84
C ASP A 18 11.00 -0.18 13.78
N PHE A 19 11.39 -0.47 12.56
CA PHE A 19 11.18 0.37 11.39
C PHE A 19 10.23 -0.32 10.42
N TRP A 20 9.17 0.37 10.04
CA TRP A 20 8.29 -0.06 8.97
C TRP A 20 8.73 0.59 7.66
N LEU A 21 9.01 -0.24 6.66
CA LEU A 21 9.36 0.21 5.33
C LEU A 21 8.15 0.09 4.42
N CYS A 22 7.77 1.20 3.82
CA CYS A 22 6.73 1.24 2.81
C CYS A 22 7.36 1.57 1.46
N GLY A 23 7.12 0.73 0.46
CA GLY A 23 7.44 0.98 -0.93
C GLY A 23 6.19 1.33 -1.72
N GLU A 24 6.35 1.92 -2.88
CA GLU A 24 5.28 2.14 -3.84
C GLU A 24 4.95 0.84 -4.53
N ASP A 25 3.67 0.46 -4.56
CA ASP A 25 3.18 -0.61 -5.41
C ASP A 25 2.77 -0.06 -6.78
N LEU A 26 3.15 -0.77 -7.83
CA LEU A 26 2.86 -0.42 -9.21
C LEU A 26 1.62 -1.18 -9.70
N PRO A 27 0.80 -0.57 -10.56
CA PRO A 27 -0.38 -1.22 -11.08
C PRO A 27 -0.01 -2.38 -12.00
N GLN A 28 -0.49 -3.57 -11.66
CA GLN A 28 -0.32 -4.78 -12.46
C GLN A 28 -1.71 -5.34 -12.81
N PRO A 29 -1.99 -5.69 -14.09
CA PRO A 29 -3.28 -6.19 -14.50
C PRO A 29 -3.72 -7.47 -13.79
N ASP A 30 -2.78 -8.26 -13.30
CA ASP A 30 -3.04 -9.50 -12.58
C ASP A 30 -3.36 -9.28 -11.09
N ASN A 31 -3.01 -8.11 -10.53
CA ASN A 31 -3.48 -7.68 -9.22
C ASN A 31 -4.90 -7.11 -9.34
N ARG A 32 -5.89 -7.95 -9.16
CA ARG A 32 -7.29 -7.57 -9.44
C ARG A 32 -8.30 -8.25 -8.54
N VAL A 33 -9.45 -7.61 -8.46
CA VAL A 33 -10.66 -8.19 -7.88
C VAL A 33 -11.55 -8.68 -9.01
N THR A 34 -12.00 -9.90 -8.93
CA THR A 34 -12.95 -10.49 -9.90
C THR A 34 -14.15 -11.07 -9.17
N VAL A 35 -15.27 -11.18 -9.87
CA VAL A 35 -16.48 -11.83 -9.38
C VAL A 35 -16.80 -12.97 -10.33
N ASP A 36 -17.03 -14.18 -9.79
CA ASP A 36 -17.40 -15.34 -10.60
C ASP A 36 -18.92 -15.37 -10.91
N SER A 37 -19.35 -16.38 -11.68
CA SER A 37 -20.77 -16.55 -12.04
C SER A 37 -21.69 -16.76 -10.85
N ASP A 38 -21.16 -17.23 -9.72
CA ASP A 38 -21.91 -17.49 -8.48
C ASP A 38 -21.94 -16.24 -7.56
N GLY A 39 -21.35 -15.12 -8.00
CA GLY A 39 -21.25 -13.87 -7.23
C GLY A 39 -20.16 -13.87 -6.16
N ARG A 40 -19.22 -14.84 -6.17
CA ARG A 40 -18.11 -14.88 -5.23
C ARG A 40 -17.01 -13.93 -5.67
N ILE A 41 -16.46 -13.20 -4.71
CA ILE A 41 -15.37 -12.27 -4.92
C ILE A 41 -14.04 -13.02 -4.81
N HIS A 42 -13.19 -12.84 -5.82
CA HIS A 42 -11.82 -13.35 -5.84
C HIS A 42 -10.83 -12.19 -5.86
N LEU A 43 -9.82 -12.31 -5.03
CA LEU A 43 -8.71 -11.36 -4.97
C LEU A 43 -7.44 -12.06 -5.47
N ALA A 44 -6.87 -11.55 -6.56
CA ALA A 44 -5.55 -11.94 -7.04
C ALA A 44 -4.54 -10.86 -6.63
N LEU A 45 -3.47 -11.25 -5.98
CA LEU A 45 -2.39 -10.36 -5.53
C LEU A 45 -1.04 -11.02 -5.79
N ASP A 46 -0.15 -10.31 -6.50
CA ASP A 46 1.27 -10.64 -6.58
C ASP A 46 2.00 -9.95 -5.43
N GLU A 47 2.41 -10.72 -4.43
CA GLU A 47 3.18 -10.24 -3.28
C GLU A 47 4.61 -9.79 -3.66
N GLY A 48 5.07 -10.08 -4.88
CA GLY A 48 6.37 -9.67 -5.41
C GLY A 48 6.39 -8.28 -6.05
N ASN A 49 5.26 -7.57 -6.07
CA ASN A 49 5.15 -6.25 -6.69
C ASN A 49 6.19 -5.28 -6.11
N ASN A 50 6.99 -4.69 -7.00
CA ASN A 50 8.07 -3.73 -6.69
C ASN A 50 9.06 -4.20 -5.60
N ILE A 51 9.29 -5.50 -5.48
CA ILE A 51 10.19 -6.08 -4.46
C ILE A 51 11.62 -5.53 -4.54
N GLU A 52 12.08 -5.15 -5.73
CA GLU A 52 13.40 -4.56 -5.93
C GLU A 52 13.49 -3.15 -5.30
N GLY A 53 12.45 -2.35 -5.43
CA GLY A 53 12.34 -1.05 -4.75
C GLY A 53 12.43 -1.20 -3.23
N LEU A 54 11.72 -2.18 -2.68
CA LEU A 54 11.76 -2.49 -1.24
C LEU A 54 13.14 -2.96 -0.79
N ARG A 55 13.84 -3.79 -1.58
CA ARG A 55 15.21 -4.23 -1.28
C ARG A 55 16.19 -3.06 -1.22
N ARG A 56 16.11 -2.13 -2.18
CA ARG A 56 16.95 -0.92 -2.21
C ARG A 56 16.67 -0.02 -1.01
N LEU A 57 15.40 0.18 -0.67
CA LEU A 57 14.99 0.97 0.49
C LEU A 57 15.53 0.35 1.79
N ARG A 58 15.41 -0.96 1.95
CA ARG A 58 15.97 -1.70 3.09
C ARG A 58 17.48 -1.53 3.19
N HIS A 59 18.20 -1.69 2.09
CA HIS A 59 19.65 -1.53 2.07
C HIS A 59 20.05 -0.11 2.49
N LYS A 60 19.38 0.90 1.94
CA LYS A 60 19.64 2.28 2.30
C LYS A 60 19.38 2.59 3.78
N LEU A 61 18.30 2.07 4.34
CA LEU A 61 18.05 2.19 5.78
C LEU A 61 19.15 1.54 6.61
N GLN A 62 19.62 0.35 6.23
CA GLN A 62 20.70 -0.35 6.91
C GLN A 62 22.01 0.44 6.92
N GLU A 63 22.39 1.08 5.80
CA GLU A 63 23.54 1.99 5.71
C GLU A 63 23.39 3.16 6.69
N MET A 64 22.25 3.87 6.63
CA MET A 64 21.98 5.02 7.51
C MET A 64 22.02 4.67 9.00
N LEU A 65 21.43 3.53 9.38
CA LEU A 65 21.45 3.07 10.78
C LEU A 65 22.87 2.71 11.21
N SER A 66 23.67 2.11 10.33
CA SER A 66 25.07 1.78 10.63
C SER A 66 25.93 3.03 10.84
N GLU A 67 25.70 4.09 10.05
CA GLU A 67 26.36 5.39 10.22
C GLU A 67 26.02 6.04 11.57
N LEU A 68 24.82 5.80 12.09
CA LEU A 68 24.38 6.26 13.42
C LEU A 68 24.88 5.37 14.58
N GLY A 69 25.72 4.36 14.30
CA GLY A 69 26.23 3.42 15.29
C GLY A 69 25.22 2.36 15.74
N MET A 70 24.08 2.27 15.08
CA MET A 70 23.11 1.20 15.29
C MET A 70 23.60 -0.08 14.58
N HIS A 71 23.16 -1.23 15.10
CA HIS A 71 23.56 -2.52 14.54
C HIS A 71 22.35 -3.27 13.94
N PRO A 72 21.85 -2.86 12.75
CA PRO A 72 20.61 -3.40 12.19
C PRO A 72 20.66 -4.89 11.82
N HIS A 73 21.85 -5.52 11.95
CA HIS A 73 22.04 -6.91 11.53
C HIS A 73 22.27 -7.91 12.66
N ARG A 74 22.50 -7.45 13.90
CA ARG A 74 23.06 -8.34 14.94
C ARG A 74 22.08 -9.28 15.62
N LEU A 75 20.80 -9.02 15.59
CA LEU A 75 19.85 -9.83 16.35
C LEU A 75 18.77 -10.52 15.51
N LEU A 76 18.56 -10.13 14.26
CA LEU A 76 17.28 -10.43 13.63
C LEU A 76 17.33 -10.74 12.13
N ASP A 77 18.46 -11.14 11.57
CA ASP A 77 18.49 -11.70 10.21
C ASP A 77 17.59 -12.95 10.06
N HIS A 78 17.14 -13.50 11.18
CA HIS A 78 16.27 -14.66 11.27
C HIS A 78 14.96 -14.40 12.02
N SER A 79 14.60 -13.14 12.32
CA SER A 79 13.33 -12.93 13.00
C SER A 79 12.17 -13.16 12.03
N VAL A 80 11.12 -13.74 12.57
CA VAL A 80 9.89 -14.12 11.87
C VAL A 80 9.23 -12.91 11.17
N TYR A 81 9.56 -11.68 11.58
CA TYR A 81 9.01 -10.44 11.03
C TYR A 81 9.78 -9.86 9.85
N LEU A 82 11.06 -10.22 9.64
CA LEU A 82 11.92 -9.53 8.67
C LEU A 82 11.85 -10.07 7.24
N HIS A 83 11.19 -11.20 7.01
CA HIS A 83 11.08 -11.80 5.69
C HIS A 83 9.65 -11.93 5.17
N LYS A 84 8.66 -11.50 5.96
CA LYS A 84 7.26 -11.52 5.54
C LYS A 84 6.80 -10.09 5.36
N GLY A 85 6.33 -9.76 4.17
CA GLY A 85 5.53 -8.57 3.94
C GLY A 85 4.31 -8.58 4.86
N MET A 86 3.75 -7.42 5.12
CA MET A 86 2.49 -7.33 5.85
C MET A 86 1.40 -7.99 4.99
N PRO A 87 0.65 -8.98 5.52
CA PRO A 87 -0.41 -9.58 4.74
C PRO A 87 -1.47 -8.54 4.39
N ILE A 88 -2.11 -8.69 3.24
CA ILE A 88 -3.09 -7.72 2.73
C ILE A 88 -4.20 -7.41 3.74
N GLY A 89 -4.64 -8.40 4.50
CA GLY A 89 -5.65 -8.22 5.55
C GLY A 89 -5.19 -7.40 6.76
N ALA A 90 -3.88 -7.14 6.91
CA ALA A 90 -3.30 -6.32 7.96
C ALA A 90 -2.89 -4.92 7.48
N THR A 91 -3.04 -4.62 6.17
CA THR A 91 -2.75 -3.29 5.64
C THR A 91 -4.04 -2.48 5.51
N ALA A 92 -3.96 -1.18 5.79
CA ALA A 92 -5.05 -0.22 5.61
C ALA A 92 -4.87 0.65 4.35
N HIS A 93 -3.83 0.41 3.55
CA HIS A 93 -3.47 1.22 2.38
C HIS A 93 -3.86 0.53 1.06
N GLN A 94 -4.97 -0.17 1.04
CA GLN A 94 -5.48 -0.81 -0.17
C GLN A 94 -5.96 0.25 -1.16
N ALA A 95 -5.54 0.14 -2.43
CA ALA A 95 -5.78 1.15 -3.44
C ALA A 95 -5.70 0.56 -4.87
N GLY A 96 -6.12 1.34 -5.87
CA GLY A 96 -5.81 1.08 -7.27
C GLY A 96 -6.68 0.06 -8.00
N THR A 97 -7.79 -0.40 -7.41
CA THR A 97 -8.69 -1.39 -8.08
C THR A 97 -9.57 -0.76 -9.17
N VAL A 98 -9.78 0.56 -9.15
CA VAL A 98 -10.61 1.30 -10.13
C VAL A 98 -9.86 2.58 -10.54
N ARG A 99 -8.71 2.42 -11.17
CA ARG A 99 -7.78 3.53 -11.46
C ARG A 99 -8.37 4.57 -12.40
N PHE A 100 -8.05 5.85 -12.14
CA PHE A 100 -8.35 6.94 -13.06
C PHE A 100 -7.23 7.16 -14.09
N GLY A 101 -7.58 7.74 -15.22
CA GLY A 101 -6.65 8.03 -16.31
C GLY A 101 -7.34 8.65 -17.50
N THR A 102 -6.56 9.00 -18.51
CA THR A 102 -7.09 9.63 -19.76
C THR A 102 -7.53 8.61 -20.81
N ASP A 103 -7.02 7.37 -20.71
CA ASP A 103 -7.26 6.34 -21.71
C ASP A 103 -8.19 5.25 -21.15
N PRO A 104 -9.42 5.10 -21.69
CA PRO A 104 -10.36 4.09 -21.23
C PRO A 104 -9.91 2.64 -21.47
N ALA A 105 -8.90 2.41 -22.32
CA ALA A 105 -8.34 1.07 -22.50
C ALA A 105 -7.45 0.63 -21.33
N SER A 106 -6.96 1.58 -20.52
CA SER A 106 -6.02 1.35 -19.41
C SER A 106 -6.50 1.86 -18.06
N SER A 107 -7.62 2.56 -18.01
CA SER A 107 -8.22 3.11 -16.78
C SER A 107 -9.74 2.89 -16.75
N ALA A 108 -10.29 2.67 -15.56
CA ALA A 108 -11.73 2.51 -15.38
C ALA A 108 -12.45 3.86 -15.26
N LEU A 109 -11.74 4.87 -14.75
CA LEU A 109 -12.25 6.21 -14.50
C LEU A 109 -11.49 7.22 -15.36
N ASP A 110 -12.15 8.31 -15.72
CA ASP A 110 -11.52 9.49 -16.28
C ASP A 110 -10.77 10.30 -15.20
N VAL A 111 -10.10 11.38 -15.59
CA VAL A 111 -9.34 12.24 -14.67
C VAL A 111 -10.20 12.94 -13.62
N ASN A 112 -11.50 12.98 -13.78
CA ASN A 112 -12.46 13.48 -12.80
C ASN A 112 -13.06 12.36 -11.93
N CYS A 113 -12.49 11.17 -11.98
CA CYS A 113 -12.97 9.98 -11.27
C CYS A 113 -14.38 9.53 -11.65
N LYS A 114 -14.85 9.91 -12.85
CA LYS A 114 -16.08 9.42 -13.46
C LYS A 114 -15.77 8.14 -14.25
N ALA A 115 -16.61 7.12 -14.11
CA ALA A 115 -16.49 5.92 -14.95
C ALA A 115 -16.54 6.26 -16.43
N HIS A 116 -15.64 5.67 -17.25
CA HIS A 116 -15.64 5.91 -18.70
C HIS A 116 -16.92 5.41 -19.37
N GLU A 117 -17.44 4.28 -18.90
CA GLU A 117 -18.58 3.59 -19.53
C GLU A 117 -19.95 4.02 -18.96
N VAL A 118 -19.98 4.74 -17.81
CA VAL A 118 -21.21 5.09 -17.12
C VAL A 118 -21.21 6.57 -16.75
N ASP A 119 -22.23 7.31 -17.17
CA ASP A 119 -22.26 8.77 -17.04
C ASP A 119 -22.53 9.33 -15.65
N ASN A 120 -23.09 8.52 -14.76
CA ASN A 120 -23.54 8.93 -13.42
C ASN A 120 -22.81 8.20 -12.28
N LEU A 121 -21.67 7.56 -12.55
CA LEU A 121 -20.87 6.85 -11.55
C LEU A 121 -19.53 7.54 -11.33
N TYR A 122 -19.24 7.87 -10.08
CA TYR A 122 -17.96 8.43 -9.61
C TYR A 122 -17.41 7.59 -8.47
N VAL A 123 -16.09 7.41 -8.45
CA VAL A 123 -15.38 6.68 -7.38
C VAL A 123 -14.30 7.58 -6.82
N VAL A 124 -14.39 7.93 -5.52
CA VAL A 124 -13.55 8.95 -4.88
C VAL A 124 -12.75 8.44 -3.67
N ASP A 125 -12.87 7.16 -3.35
CA ASP A 125 -12.04 6.50 -2.33
C ASP A 125 -10.65 6.15 -2.89
N THR A 126 -9.80 5.47 -2.11
CA THR A 126 -8.42 5.16 -2.51
C THR A 126 -8.31 4.23 -3.73
N SER A 127 -9.39 3.59 -4.17
CA SER A 127 -9.38 2.72 -5.35
C SER A 127 -9.08 3.45 -6.67
N PHE A 128 -9.25 4.79 -6.72
CA PHE A 128 -8.91 5.59 -7.90
C PHE A 128 -7.41 5.71 -8.16
N PHE A 129 -6.54 5.50 -7.18
CA PHE A 129 -5.10 5.73 -7.30
C PHE A 129 -4.48 4.91 -8.45
N PRO A 130 -3.72 5.54 -9.37
CA PRO A 130 -2.95 4.82 -10.40
C PRO A 130 -1.74 4.09 -9.82
N SER A 131 -1.20 4.58 -8.70
CA SER A 131 -0.23 3.89 -7.84
C SER A 131 -0.35 4.42 -6.42
N ILE A 132 -0.03 3.58 -5.44
CA ILE A 132 -0.04 3.97 -4.03
C ILE A 132 1.35 4.47 -3.63
N GLY A 133 1.42 5.71 -3.12
CA GLY A 133 2.66 6.26 -2.59
C GLY A 133 3.10 5.61 -1.27
N ALA A 134 4.33 5.88 -0.86
CA ALA A 134 4.92 5.34 0.37
C ALA A 134 4.43 6.03 1.67
N VAL A 135 3.35 6.82 1.60
CA VAL A 135 2.78 7.55 2.73
C VAL A 135 1.28 7.27 2.86
N ASN A 136 0.72 7.62 4.01
CA ASN A 136 -0.71 7.41 4.30
C ASN A 136 -1.59 8.12 3.26
N PRO A 137 -2.54 7.43 2.60
CA PRO A 137 -3.27 7.96 1.44
C PRO A 137 -4.48 8.82 1.79
N ALA A 138 -4.94 8.84 3.04
CA ALA A 138 -6.22 9.44 3.44
C ALA A 138 -6.32 10.92 3.06
N LEU A 139 -5.27 11.73 3.27
CA LEU A 139 -5.29 13.15 2.95
C LEU A 139 -5.46 13.39 1.44
N THR A 140 -4.77 12.60 0.61
CA THR A 140 -4.89 12.66 -0.85
C THR A 140 -6.29 12.24 -1.30
N ALA A 141 -6.85 11.19 -0.71
CA ALA A 141 -8.22 10.75 -1.02
C ALA A 141 -9.25 11.84 -0.68
N MET A 142 -9.14 12.49 0.49
CA MET A 142 -10.02 13.60 0.88
C MET A 142 -9.88 14.80 -0.06
N ALA A 143 -8.67 15.19 -0.41
CA ALA A 143 -8.42 16.29 -1.35
C ALA A 143 -9.01 15.99 -2.74
N ASN A 144 -8.87 14.75 -3.22
CA ASN A 144 -9.47 14.33 -4.48
C ASN A 144 -11.00 14.33 -4.42
N ALA A 145 -11.60 13.90 -3.30
CA ALA A 145 -13.05 13.93 -3.13
C ALA A 145 -13.62 15.37 -3.20
N ILE A 146 -12.92 16.35 -2.63
CA ILE A 146 -13.29 17.77 -2.74
C ILE A 146 -13.20 18.23 -4.20
N ARG A 147 -12.10 17.93 -4.89
CA ARG A 147 -11.90 18.26 -6.31
C ARG A 147 -13.02 17.68 -7.20
N VAL A 148 -13.40 16.43 -6.97
CA VAL A 148 -14.50 15.80 -7.72
C VAL A 148 -15.84 16.42 -7.36
N GLY A 149 -16.06 16.82 -6.10
CA GLY A 149 -17.23 17.56 -5.67
C GLY A 149 -17.39 18.91 -6.40
N GLU A 150 -16.31 19.68 -6.54
CA GLU A 150 -16.28 20.93 -7.32
C GLU A 150 -16.61 20.69 -8.80
N HIS A 151 -16.03 19.62 -9.39
CA HIS A 151 -16.35 19.21 -10.76
C HIS A 151 -17.85 18.85 -10.92
N LEU A 152 -18.43 18.13 -9.96
CA LEU A 152 -19.85 17.78 -9.97
C LEU A 152 -20.75 19.01 -9.90
N LEU A 153 -20.42 19.97 -9.03
CA LEU A 153 -21.16 21.26 -8.97
C LEU A 153 -21.10 21.99 -10.31
N SER A 154 -19.94 22.06 -10.94
CA SER A 154 -19.79 22.68 -12.26
C SER A 154 -20.56 21.95 -13.37
N ARG A 155 -20.71 20.63 -13.25
CA ARG A 155 -21.42 19.81 -14.24
C ARG A 155 -22.94 19.87 -14.10
N LEU A 156 -23.43 20.02 -12.89
CA LEU A 156 -24.87 19.95 -12.60
C LEU A 156 -25.54 21.31 -12.56
N GLY A 157 -24.77 22.42 -12.63
CA GLY A 157 -25.26 23.80 -12.64
C GLY A 157 -25.44 24.36 -11.24
#